data_8799f73914bfedfa1056c338ffdbe8a3
#
_entry.id   8799f73914bfedfa1056c338ffdbe8a3
#
_cell.length_a   1.000
_cell.length_b   1.000
_cell.length_c   1.000
_cell.angle_alpha   90.00
_cell.angle_beta   90.00
_cell.angle_gamma   90.00
#
_symmetry.space_group_name_H-M   'P 1'
#
loop_
_entity.id
_entity.type
_entity.pdbx_description
1 polymer ?
#
loop_
_entity_poly.entity_id
_entity_poly.type
_entity_poly.pdbx_seq_one_letter_code
_entity_poly.pdbx_strand_id
1 'polypeptide(L)'
;MRAVIIAAGQGSRLREVGSPKPLVQVRGRPLIAHVIDDALAAGVTEFVVVTGYEAAKLECFLAEIAGARGVQLRCVHNPAFLSPNGLSVVAAAPFVEERFLLLMADHLFDPSIIQDLIAGSPRDAELVLAIDRRLDNPMVDLDDVTRVDVAQDGRIRRIGKALTKYNAFDTGIFLASPGLIRAVREDVAQGGGGSISEGVLRLAARGLAATYDIGDRFWIDVDDAAALNRAENIQVCK
;
A
#
# COMPACT_ATOMS: atom_id res chain seq x y z
N MET A 1 -15.52 -6.16 -2.72
CA MET A 1 -14.30 -5.57 -3.33
C MET A 1 -13.09 -6.37 -2.88
N ARG A 2 -12.11 -6.54 -3.73
CA ARG A 2 -10.87 -7.28 -3.44
C ARG A 2 -9.75 -6.34 -3.01
N ALA A 3 -8.93 -6.74 -2.04
CA ALA A 3 -7.67 -6.08 -1.72
C ALA A 3 -6.47 -6.91 -2.22
N VAL A 4 -5.50 -6.21 -2.81
CA VAL A 4 -4.16 -6.73 -3.09
C VAL A 4 -3.22 -6.14 -2.04
N ILE A 5 -2.57 -6.99 -1.25
CA ILE A 5 -1.60 -6.57 -0.22
C ILE A 5 -0.20 -6.95 -0.68
N ILE A 6 0.69 -5.97 -0.79
CA ILE A 6 2.09 -6.19 -1.14
C ILE A 6 2.88 -6.51 0.11
N ALA A 7 3.37 -7.75 0.20
CA ALA A 7 4.07 -8.31 1.35
C ALA A 7 5.35 -9.06 0.95
N ALA A 8 5.90 -8.78 -0.25
CA ALA A 8 7.01 -9.55 -0.83
C ALA A 8 8.40 -9.05 -0.40
N GLY A 9 8.52 -7.83 0.12
CA GLY A 9 9.79 -7.17 0.41
C GLY A 9 10.58 -7.80 1.56
N GLN A 10 11.90 -7.58 1.58
CA GLN A 10 12.81 -8.13 2.62
C GLN A 10 12.69 -7.43 3.99
N GLY A 11 12.25 -6.15 4.03
CA GLY A 11 12.15 -5.39 5.28
C GLY A 11 13.46 -5.30 6.06
N SER A 12 14.57 -5.02 5.38
CA SER A 12 15.95 -5.14 5.93
C SER A 12 16.18 -4.31 7.20
N ARG A 13 15.51 -3.16 7.33
CA ARG A 13 15.65 -2.24 8.49
C ARG A 13 15.01 -2.77 9.79
N LEU A 14 14.04 -3.68 9.70
CA LEU A 14 13.38 -4.33 10.85
C LEU A 14 13.81 -5.78 11.08
N ARG A 15 14.80 -6.28 10.34
CA ARG A 15 15.21 -7.69 10.38
C ARG A 15 15.67 -8.16 11.77
N GLU A 16 16.30 -7.30 12.55
CA GLU A 16 16.73 -7.60 13.92
C GLU A 16 15.55 -7.69 14.91
N VAL A 17 14.42 -7.03 14.61
CA VAL A 17 13.20 -7.05 15.42
C VAL A 17 12.34 -8.27 15.09
N GLY A 18 12.29 -8.66 13.82
CA GLY A 18 11.51 -9.81 13.36
C GLY A 18 11.55 -9.98 11.85
N SER A 19 11.37 -11.22 11.41
CA SER A 19 11.37 -11.57 9.97
C SER A 19 10.37 -12.67 9.68
N PRO A 20 9.64 -12.61 8.55
CA PRO A 20 9.59 -11.47 7.59
C PRO A 20 8.88 -10.25 8.18
N LYS A 21 9.18 -9.04 7.65
CA LYS A 21 8.65 -7.75 8.13
C LYS A 21 7.12 -7.75 8.37
N PRO A 22 6.26 -8.32 7.50
CA PRO A 22 4.82 -8.36 7.72
C PRO A 22 4.40 -9.10 9.01
N LEU A 23 5.28 -9.92 9.59
CA LEU A 23 5.05 -10.64 10.85
C LEU A 23 5.64 -9.92 12.08
N VAL A 24 6.29 -8.77 11.92
CA VAL A 24 6.73 -7.94 13.05
C VAL A 24 5.50 -7.53 13.87
N GLN A 25 5.62 -7.68 15.20
CA GLN A 25 4.53 -7.41 16.12
C GLN A 25 4.40 -5.90 16.37
N VAL A 26 3.17 -5.42 16.35
CA VAL A 26 2.77 -4.10 16.85
C VAL A 26 1.58 -4.32 17.77
N ARG A 27 1.69 -3.88 19.02
CA ARG A 27 0.65 -4.09 20.06
C ARG A 27 0.23 -5.57 20.17
N GLY A 28 1.21 -6.48 20.14
CA GLY A 28 1.00 -7.91 20.29
C GLY A 28 0.33 -8.58 19.07
N ARG A 29 0.29 -7.93 17.90
CA ARG A 29 -0.28 -8.49 16.67
C ARG A 29 0.62 -8.20 15.47
N PRO A 30 0.81 -9.13 14.53
CA PRO A 30 1.58 -8.90 13.31
C PRO A 30 1.05 -7.73 12.47
N LEU A 31 1.95 -6.96 11.86
CA LEU A 31 1.61 -5.82 10.99
C LEU A 31 0.55 -6.18 9.95
N ILE A 32 0.74 -7.28 9.22
CA ILE A 32 -0.21 -7.70 8.19
C ILE A 32 -1.61 -8.06 8.76
N ALA A 33 -1.68 -8.49 10.03
CA ALA A 33 -2.96 -8.77 10.67
C ALA A 33 -3.75 -7.48 10.91
N HIS A 34 -3.08 -6.37 11.25
CA HIS A 34 -3.74 -5.06 11.34
C HIS A 34 -4.27 -4.63 9.97
N VAL A 35 -3.46 -4.71 8.91
CA VAL A 35 -3.88 -4.33 7.54
C VAL A 35 -5.10 -5.12 7.08
N ILE A 36 -5.12 -6.44 7.33
CA ILE A 36 -6.26 -7.30 6.98
C ILE A 36 -7.50 -6.91 7.80
N ASP A 37 -7.36 -6.70 9.11
CA ASP A 37 -8.49 -6.37 9.98
C ASP A 37 -9.06 -4.97 9.68
N ASP A 38 -8.21 -3.99 9.35
CA ASP A 38 -8.64 -2.64 8.96
C ASP A 38 -9.37 -2.67 7.59
N ALA A 39 -8.88 -3.46 6.65
CA ALA A 39 -9.57 -3.68 5.37
C ALA A 39 -10.91 -4.42 5.57
N LEU A 40 -10.99 -5.41 6.48
CA LEU A 40 -12.23 -6.08 6.87
C LEU A 40 -13.24 -5.12 7.48
N ALA A 41 -12.80 -4.24 8.40
CA ALA A 41 -13.63 -3.20 8.99
C ALA A 41 -14.20 -2.22 7.94
N ALA A 42 -13.48 -2.05 6.82
CA ALA A 42 -13.94 -1.27 5.67
C ALA A 42 -14.84 -2.08 4.69
N GLY A 43 -15.16 -3.35 4.99
CA GLY A 43 -16.05 -4.19 4.18
C GLY A 43 -15.37 -5.01 3.07
N VAL A 44 -14.03 -5.12 3.10
CA VAL A 44 -13.28 -6.00 2.18
C VAL A 44 -13.28 -7.42 2.72
N THR A 45 -13.61 -8.40 1.87
CA THR A 45 -13.70 -9.82 2.28
C THR A 45 -12.85 -10.76 1.44
N GLU A 46 -12.25 -10.26 0.36
CA GLU A 46 -11.39 -11.02 -0.55
C GLU A 46 -9.99 -10.41 -0.60
N PHE A 47 -8.98 -11.23 -0.39
CA PHE A 47 -7.59 -10.81 -0.31
C PHE A 47 -6.70 -11.59 -1.28
N VAL A 48 -5.83 -10.87 -1.98
CA VAL A 48 -4.67 -11.42 -2.69
C VAL A 48 -3.43 -10.85 -2.03
N VAL A 49 -2.67 -11.70 -1.34
CA VAL A 49 -1.42 -11.27 -0.68
C VAL A 49 -0.24 -11.71 -1.52
N VAL A 50 0.55 -10.74 -1.98
CA VAL A 50 1.74 -11.02 -2.77
C VAL A 50 2.92 -11.23 -1.84
N THR A 51 3.42 -12.48 -1.81
CA THR A 51 4.52 -12.94 -0.96
C THR A 51 5.84 -12.99 -1.74
N GLY A 52 6.97 -13.08 -1.04
CA GLY A 52 8.29 -13.14 -1.67
C GLY A 52 9.36 -13.60 -0.67
N TYR A 53 10.03 -12.67 0.00
CA TYR A 53 11.01 -12.99 1.03
C TYR A 53 10.37 -13.78 2.19
N GLU A 54 10.98 -14.93 2.57
CA GLU A 54 10.45 -15.86 3.58
C GLU A 54 8.97 -16.23 3.39
N ALA A 55 8.53 -16.40 2.14
CA ALA A 55 7.13 -16.61 1.76
C ALA A 55 6.45 -17.70 2.56
N ALA A 56 7.09 -18.87 2.73
CA ALA A 56 6.50 -20.03 3.42
C ALA A 56 6.05 -19.69 4.86
N LYS A 57 6.84 -18.89 5.59
CA LYS A 57 6.52 -18.49 6.97
C LYS A 57 5.32 -17.52 7.00
N LEU A 58 5.28 -16.58 6.07
CA LEU A 58 4.17 -15.64 5.95
C LEU A 58 2.89 -16.36 5.51
N GLU A 59 2.97 -17.24 4.53
CA GLU A 59 1.82 -17.98 3.98
C GLU A 59 1.19 -18.93 5.01
N CYS A 60 2.00 -19.55 5.88
CA CYS A 60 1.49 -20.36 7.00
C CYS A 60 0.62 -19.49 7.94
N PHE A 61 1.12 -18.34 8.34
CA PHE A 61 0.37 -17.40 9.19
C PHE A 61 -0.90 -16.86 8.49
N LEU A 62 -0.83 -16.56 7.19
CA LEU A 62 -1.98 -16.11 6.42
C LEU A 62 -3.08 -17.16 6.30
N ALA A 63 -2.74 -18.43 6.21
CA ALA A 63 -3.71 -19.52 6.21
C ALA A 63 -4.47 -19.61 7.55
N GLU A 64 -3.75 -19.44 8.68
CA GLU A 64 -4.37 -19.39 10.02
C GLU A 64 -5.32 -18.19 10.15
N ILE A 65 -4.89 -17.00 9.73
CA ILE A 65 -5.72 -15.78 9.74
C ILE A 65 -6.97 -15.95 8.86
N ALA A 66 -6.84 -16.48 7.66
CA ALA A 66 -7.96 -16.67 6.75
C ALA A 66 -9.04 -17.58 7.39
N GLY A 67 -8.61 -18.67 8.01
CA GLY A 67 -9.52 -19.58 8.74
C GLY A 67 -10.18 -18.89 9.94
N ALA A 68 -9.41 -18.17 10.74
CA ALA A 68 -9.90 -17.54 11.96
C ALA A 68 -10.89 -16.37 11.69
N ARG A 69 -10.77 -15.69 10.56
CA ARG A 69 -11.62 -14.55 10.18
C ARG A 69 -12.70 -14.88 9.15
N GLY A 70 -12.69 -16.10 8.61
CA GLY A 70 -13.66 -16.51 7.60
C GLY A 70 -13.55 -15.73 6.29
N VAL A 71 -12.34 -15.33 5.90
CA VAL A 71 -12.09 -14.53 4.68
C VAL A 71 -11.53 -15.39 3.56
N GLN A 72 -11.78 -14.97 2.32
CA GLN A 72 -11.13 -15.53 1.15
C GLN A 72 -9.75 -14.88 0.96
N LEU A 73 -8.68 -15.63 1.21
CA LEU A 73 -7.32 -15.17 1.07
C LEU A 73 -6.52 -16.09 0.14
N ARG A 74 -5.87 -15.48 -0.84
CA ARG A 74 -4.97 -16.16 -1.78
C ARG A 74 -3.58 -15.59 -1.67
N CYS A 75 -2.58 -16.44 -1.48
CA CYS A 75 -1.18 -16.06 -1.60
C CYS A 75 -0.70 -16.20 -3.04
N VAL A 76 0.09 -15.22 -3.50
CA VAL A 76 0.73 -15.20 -4.82
C VAL A 76 2.22 -14.93 -4.63
N HIS A 77 3.05 -15.90 -4.99
CA HIS A 77 4.50 -15.73 -4.85
C HIS A 77 5.06 -14.87 -5.99
N ASN A 78 5.80 -13.82 -5.63
CA ASN A 78 6.60 -13.04 -6.56
C ASN A 78 8.07 -13.47 -6.49
N PRO A 79 8.61 -14.24 -7.45
CA PRO A 79 10.01 -14.66 -7.44
C PRO A 79 10.99 -13.51 -7.65
N ALA A 80 10.51 -12.40 -8.22
CA ALA A 80 11.30 -11.18 -8.45
C ALA A 80 11.19 -10.18 -7.28
N PHE A 81 11.02 -10.63 -6.04
CA PHE A 81 10.79 -9.79 -4.87
C PHE A 81 11.95 -8.82 -4.52
N LEU A 82 13.13 -9.01 -5.09
CA LEU A 82 14.26 -8.07 -5.00
C LEU A 82 14.15 -6.89 -5.99
N SER A 83 13.25 -7.00 -6.94
CA SER A 83 12.97 -5.96 -7.94
C SER A 83 11.96 -4.94 -7.38
N PRO A 84 11.76 -3.79 -8.05
CA PRO A 84 10.81 -2.76 -7.61
C PRO A 84 9.39 -3.31 -7.36
N ASN A 85 8.71 -2.70 -6.39
CA ASN A 85 7.45 -3.18 -5.80
C ASN A 85 6.27 -3.29 -6.78
N GLY A 86 6.28 -2.55 -7.89
CA GLY A 86 5.26 -2.67 -8.93
C GLY A 86 5.20 -4.05 -9.58
N LEU A 87 6.32 -4.80 -9.60
CA LEU A 87 6.32 -6.17 -10.08
C LEU A 87 5.50 -7.11 -9.17
N SER A 88 5.36 -6.79 -7.90
CA SER A 88 4.41 -7.48 -7.02
C SER A 88 2.96 -7.20 -7.42
N VAL A 89 2.63 -5.97 -7.84
CA VAL A 89 1.29 -5.66 -8.39
C VAL A 89 1.05 -6.43 -9.69
N VAL A 90 2.07 -6.55 -10.55
CA VAL A 90 2.00 -7.35 -11.79
C VAL A 90 1.78 -8.83 -11.50
N ALA A 91 2.39 -9.38 -10.45
CA ALA A 91 2.17 -10.79 -10.04
C ALA A 91 0.71 -11.06 -9.64
N ALA A 92 0.00 -10.09 -9.08
CA ALA A 92 -1.41 -10.21 -8.74
C ALA A 92 -2.36 -10.14 -9.96
N ALA A 93 -1.88 -9.79 -11.15
CA ALA A 93 -2.69 -9.56 -12.35
C ALA A 93 -3.71 -10.66 -12.68
N PRO A 94 -3.41 -11.97 -12.56
CA PRO A 94 -4.37 -13.03 -12.87
C PRO A 94 -5.59 -13.06 -11.95
N PHE A 95 -5.57 -12.31 -10.86
CA PHE A 95 -6.58 -12.34 -9.80
C PHE A 95 -7.33 -11.03 -9.65
N VAL A 96 -7.07 -10.03 -10.51
CA VAL A 96 -7.73 -8.71 -10.49
C VAL A 96 -8.25 -8.34 -11.88
N GLU A 97 -9.56 -8.37 -12.04
CA GLU A 97 -10.26 -8.07 -13.31
C GLU A 97 -10.93 -6.70 -13.25
N GLU A 98 -11.27 -6.23 -12.05
CA GLU A 98 -11.96 -4.97 -11.78
C GLU A 98 -11.10 -4.04 -10.89
N ARG A 99 -11.69 -2.94 -10.42
CA ARG A 99 -11.07 -2.08 -9.41
C ARG A 99 -10.80 -2.86 -8.12
N PHE A 100 -9.62 -2.63 -7.55
CA PHE A 100 -9.16 -3.28 -6.33
C PHE A 100 -8.46 -2.29 -5.41
N LEU A 101 -8.48 -2.56 -4.12
CA LEU A 101 -7.62 -1.88 -3.18
C LEU A 101 -6.20 -2.41 -3.28
N LEU A 102 -5.21 -1.53 -3.33
CA LEU A 102 -3.80 -1.89 -3.22
C LEU A 102 -3.28 -1.31 -1.91
N LEU A 103 -2.78 -2.19 -1.05
CA LEU A 103 -2.32 -1.87 0.30
C LEU A 103 -0.90 -2.39 0.50
N MET A 104 -0.15 -1.72 1.37
CA MET A 104 1.17 -2.16 1.83
C MET A 104 1.01 -2.95 3.13
N ALA A 105 1.77 -4.04 3.29
CA ALA A 105 1.67 -4.95 4.44
C ALA A 105 2.21 -4.37 5.75
N ASP A 106 2.84 -3.22 5.70
CA ASP A 106 3.56 -2.54 6.77
C ASP A 106 2.97 -1.16 7.14
N HIS A 107 1.84 -0.80 6.54
CA HIS A 107 1.15 0.46 6.84
C HIS A 107 -0.01 0.21 7.80
N LEU A 108 -0.08 1.02 8.85
CA LEU A 108 -1.22 1.08 9.76
C LEU A 108 -2.01 2.36 9.47
N PHE A 109 -3.33 2.28 9.47
CA PHE A 109 -4.18 3.39 9.08
C PHE A 109 -5.58 3.30 9.67
N ASP A 110 -6.32 4.41 9.64
CA ASP A 110 -7.73 4.44 10.00
C ASP A 110 -8.57 3.74 8.90
N PRO A 111 -9.37 2.70 9.23
CA PRO A 111 -10.20 1.98 8.25
C PRO A 111 -11.17 2.87 7.47
N SER A 112 -11.60 4.00 8.03
CA SER A 112 -12.50 4.94 7.35
C SER A 112 -11.88 5.56 6.10
N ILE A 113 -10.54 5.59 5.99
CA ILE A 113 -9.84 6.02 4.77
C ILE A 113 -10.24 5.14 3.59
N ILE A 114 -10.27 3.83 3.78
CA ILE A 114 -10.67 2.88 2.71
C ILE A 114 -12.14 3.08 2.33
N GLN A 115 -13.04 3.22 3.33
CA GLN A 115 -14.47 3.40 3.07
C GLN A 115 -14.73 4.63 2.21
N ASP A 116 -14.16 5.75 2.60
CA ASP A 116 -14.32 7.02 1.89
C ASP A 116 -13.62 7.03 0.53
N LEU A 117 -12.44 6.39 0.43
CA LEU A 117 -11.72 6.22 -0.84
C LEU A 117 -12.60 5.45 -1.85
N ILE A 118 -13.25 4.37 -1.42
CA ILE A 118 -14.16 3.60 -2.27
C ILE A 118 -15.38 4.43 -2.68
N ALA A 119 -15.99 5.15 -1.72
CA ALA A 119 -17.23 5.90 -1.95
C ALA A 119 -17.02 7.16 -2.78
N GLY A 120 -15.89 7.88 -2.56
CA GLY A 120 -15.62 9.21 -3.14
C GLY A 120 -14.78 9.20 -4.40
N SER A 121 -14.28 8.04 -4.84
CA SER A 121 -13.33 7.99 -5.96
C SER A 121 -13.97 8.27 -7.32
N PRO A 122 -13.37 9.14 -8.15
CA PRO A 122 -13.84 9.41 -9.49
C PRO A 122 -13.79 8.16 -10.37
N ARG A 123 -14.84 7.94 -11.16
CA ARG A 123 -14.97 6.73 -12.01
C ARG A 123 -14.05 6.74 -13.23
N ASP A 124 -13.64 7.93 -13.68
CA ASP A 124 -12.78 8.14 -14.84
C ASP A 124 -11.28 8.00 -14.51
N ALA A 125 -10.91 7.82 -13.23
CA ALA A 125 -9.54 7.55 -12.82
C ALA A 125 -9.26 6.03 -12.81
N GLU A 126 -8.09 5.64 -13.35
CA GLU A 126 -7.58 4.28 -13.27
C GLU A 126 -6.90 4.00 -11.93
N LEU A 127 -6.54 5.07 -11.21
CA LEU A 127 -5.95 5.01 -9.87
C LEU A 127 -6.37 6.24 -9.06
N VAL A 128 -6.71 6.02 -7.80
CA VAL A 128 -6.89 7.07 -6.79
C VAL A 128 -6.01 6.73 -5.60
N LEU A 129 -5.09 7.63 -5.28
CA LEU A 129 -4.17 7.52 -4.13
C LEU A 129 -4.75 8.28 -2.94
N ALA A 130 -4.85 7.64 -1.78
CA ALA A 130 -5.05 8.33 -0.52
C ALA A 130 -3.78 9.11 -0.16
N ILE A 131 -3.90 10.41 0.05
CA ILE A 131 -2.77 11.31 0.33
C ILE A 131 -2.93 12.00 1.67
N ASP A 132 -1.82 12.32 2.31
CA ASP A 132 -1.76 13.18 3.49
C ASP A 132 -1.20 14.55 3.10
N ARG A 133 -1.97 15.63 3.32
CA ARG A 133 -1.53 17.01 3.05
C ARG A 133 -0.86 17.67 4.24
N ARG A 134 -0.79 17.01 5.39
CA ARG A 134 -0.10 17.51 6.59
C ARG A 134 1.41 17.31 6.42
N LEU A 135 2.08 18.29 5.84
CA LEU A 135 3.52 18.21 5.56
C LEU A 135 4.39 18.23 6.84
N ASP A 136 3.79 18.51 7.98
CA ASP A 136 4.38 18.51 9.32
C ASP A 136 3.92 17.31 10.18
N ASN A 137 3.30 16.29 9.57
CA ASN A 137 2.84 15.10 10.29
C ASN A 137 4.02 14.38 10.98
N PRO A 138 4.06 14.31 12.33
CA PRO A 138 5.19 13.73 13.07
C PRO A 138 5.31 12.21 12.91
N MET A 139 4.30 11.55 12.35
CA MET A 139 4.34 10.11 12.06
C MET A 139 5.10 9.78 10.78
N VAL A 140 5.35 10.78 9.93
CA VAL A 140 6.00 10.60 8.63
C VAL A 140 7.51 10.73 8.76
N ASP A 141 8.23 9.76 8.18
CA ASP A 141 9.66 9.86 7.97
C ASP A 141 9.94 10.63 6.67
N LEU A 142 10.42 11.88 6.81
CA LEU A 142 10.66 12.77 5.67
C LEU A 142 11.82 12.29 4.78
N ASP A 143 12.71 11.43 5.28
CA ASP A 143 13.83 10.90 4.51
C ASP A 143 13.43 9.71 3.65
N ASP A 144 12.32 9.02 3.99
CA ASP A 144 11.86 7.83 3.26
C ASP A 144 10.50 7.98 2.55
N VAL A 145 9.65 8.90 2.98
CA VAL A 145 8.29 9.04 2.45
C VAL A 145 8.26 9.35 0.94
N THR A 146 7.35 8.73 0.23
CA THR A 146 7.05 9.08 -1.16
C THR A 146 6.22 10.36 -1.20
N ARG A 147 6.72 11.36 -1.91
CA ARG A 147 6.13 12.70 -2.04
C ARG A 147 5.26 12.80 -3.28
N VAL A 148 4.20 13.62 -3.20
CA VAL A 148 3.22 13.80 -4.27
C VAL A 148 3.02 15.28 -4.59
N ASP A 149 3.10 15.64 -5.86
CA ASP A 149 2.70 16.95 -6.38
C ASP A 149 1.30 16.82 -7.00
N VAL A 150 0.32 17.38 -6.33
CA VAL A 150 -1.11 17.30 -6.68
C VAL A 150 -1.57 18.62 -7.29
N ALA A 151 -2.25 18.54 -8.42
CA ALA A 151 -2.87 19.68 -9.09
C ALA A 151 -4.10 20.21 -8.33
N GLN A 152 -4.60 21.41 -8.70
CA GLN A 152 -5.78 22.00 -8.07
C GLN A 152 -7.06 21.18 -8.30
N ASP A 153 -7.13 20.41 -9.39
CA ASP A 153 -8.23 19.50 -9.72
C ASP A 153 -8.15 18.13 -9.03
N GLY A 154 -7.17 17.94 -8.14
CA GLY A 154 -6.96 16.68 -7.43
C GLY A 154 -6.24 15.59 -8.23
N ARG A 155 -5.74 15.88 -9.46
CA ARG A 155 -4.94 14.94 -10.24
C ARG A 155 -3.48 14.94 -9.80
N ILE A 156 -2.83 13.79 -9.86
CA ILE A 156 -1.39 13.67 -9.62
C ILE A 156 -0.64 14.25 -10.82
N ARG A 157 0.30 15.17 -10.56
CA ARG A 157 1.27 15.66 -11.55
C ARG A 157 2.54 14.83 -11.50
N ARG A 158 3.06 14.60 -10.29
CA ARG A 158 4.31 13.86 -10.05
C ARG A 158 4.24 13.12 -8.73
N ILE A 159 4.95 12.02 -8.64
CA ILE A 159 5.11 11.20 -7.44
C ILE A 159 6.53 10.64 -7.39
N GLY A 160 7.14 10.58 -6.21
CA GLY A 160 8.46 9.97 -6.01
C GLY A 160 9.20 10.54 -4.81
N LYS A 161 10.11 9.75 -4.25
CA LYS A 161 10.89 10.13 -3.05
C LYS A 161 11.80 11.35 -3.27
N ALA A 162 12.32 11.54 -4.49
CA ALA A 162 13.25 12.62 -4.82
C ALA A 162 12.57 13.97 -5.17
N LEU A 163 11.25 14.08 -5.07
CA LEU A 163 10.56 15.34 -5.37
C LEU A 163 10.94 16.44 -4.36
N THR A 164 11.36 17.58 -4.89
CA THR A 164 11.64 18.80 -4.10
C THR A 164 10.44 19.75 -4.01
N LYS A 165 9.51 19.66 -4.97
CA LYS A 165 8.24 20.39 -4.96
C LYS A 165 7.11 19.39 -4.84
N TYR A 166 6.42 19.42 -3.73
CA TYR A 166 5.30 18.53 -3.40
C TYR A 166 4.34 19.24 -2.43
N ASN A 167 3.13 18.74 -2.31
CA ASN A 167 2.10 19.26 -1.43
C ASN A 167 1.27 18.18 -0.74
N ALA A 168 1.76 16.92 -0.80
CA ALA A 168 1.17 15.80 -0.08
C ALA A 168 2.18 14.63 0.02
N PHE A 169 1.87 13.68 0.89
CA PHE A 169 2.55 12.39 1.03
C PHE A 169 1.66 11.24 0.53
N ASP A 170 2.28 10.21 -0.04
CA ASP A 170 1.69 8.93 -0.38
C ASP A 170 1.49 8.10 0.90
N THR A 171 0.27 7.67 1.18
CA THR A 171 -0.06 6.87 2.37
C THR A 171 0.04 5.36 2.15
N GLY A 172 0.39 4.91 0.95
CA GLY A 172 0.42 3.48 0.58
C GLY A 172 -0.96 2.85 0.38
N ILE A 173 -2.04 3.64 0.35
CA ILE A 173 -3.41 3.16 0.19
C ILE A 173 -3.94 3.65 -1.17
N PHE A 174 -4.27 2.71 -2.06
CA PHE A 174 -4.73 3.04 -3.41
C PHE A 174 -6.03 2.30 -3.74
N LEU A 175 -6.92 2.96 -4.46
CA LEU A 175 -7.96 2.30 -5.23
C LEU A 175 -7.50 2.29 -6.70
N ALA A 176 -7.10 1.12 -7.18
CA ALA A 176 -6.53 0.94 -8.51
C ALA A 176 -7.45 0.10 -9.40
N SER A 177 -7.22 0.18 -10.70
CA SER A 177 -7.78 -0.71 -11.70
C SER A 177 -6.67 -1.55 -12.37
N PRO A 178 -7.00 -2.51 -13.25
CA PRO A 178 -6.01 -3.17 -14.09
C PRO A 178 -5.16 -2.21 -14.94
N GLY A 179 -5.57 -0.93 -15.06
CA GLY A 179 -4.79 0.14 -15.67
C GLY A 179 -3.44 0.37 -15.03
N LEU A 180 -3.35 0.27 -13.70
CA LEU A 180 -2.07 0.35 -13.00
C LEU A 180 -1.12 -0.80 -13.42
N ILE A 181 -1.65 -2.03 -13.51
CA ILE A 181 -0.85 -3.19 -13.92
C ILE A 181 -0.30 -3.01 -15.34
N ARG A 182 -1.15 -2.51 -16.26
CA ARG A 182 -0.72 -2.18 -17.63
C ARG A 182 0.36 -1.11 -17.63
N ALA A 183 0.19 -0.05 -16.84
CA ALA A 183 1.14 1.06 -16.75
C ALA A 183 2.51 0.60 -16.21
N VAL A 184 2.55 -0.27 -15.20
CA VAL A 184 3.81 -0.86 -14.70
C VAL A 184 4.48 -1.73 -15.75
N ARG A 185 3.72 -2.58 -16.47
CA ARG A 185 4.26 -3.41 -17.57
C ARG A 185 4.82 -2.56 -18.71
N GLU A 186 4.13 -1.49 -19.07
CA GLU A 186 4.61 -0.54 -20.09
C GLU A 186 5.90 0.15 -19.65
N ASP A 187 6.01 0.48 -18.35
CA ASP A 187 7.22 1.08 -17.80
C ASP A 187 8.42 0.16 -17.97
N VAL A 188 8.29 -1.08 -17.54
CA VAL A 188 9.34 -2.11 -17.71
C VAL A 188 9.68 -2.33 -19.17
N ALA A 189 8.68 -2.43 -20.05
CA ALA A 189 8.90 -2.64 -21.49
C ALA A 189 9.66 -1.49 -22.16
N GLN A 190 9.62 -0.30 -21.58
CA GLN A 190 10.34 0.90 -22.05
C GLN A 190 11.67 1.13 -21.30
N GLY A 191 12.14 0.15 -20.52
CA GLY A 191 13.41 0.21 -19.78
C GLY A 191 13.34 0.94 -18.44
N GLY A 192 12.14 1.22 -17.93
CA GLY A 192 11.92 1.74 -16.57
C GLY A 192 12.09 0.67 -15.49
N GLY A 193 12.09 1.08 -14.23
CA GLY A 193 12.31 0.20 -13.08
C GLY A 193 11.11 -0.69 -12.75
N GLY A 194 9.90 -0.28 -13.09
CA GLY A 194 8.68 -1.00 -12.79
C GLY A 194 8.21 -0.86 -11.35
N SER A 195 8.47 0.27 -10.70
CA SER A 195 7.89 0.58 -9.39
C SER A 195 6.41 1.00 -9.49
N ILE A 196 5.70 0.96 -8.36
CA ILE A 196 4.33 1.51 -8.28
C ILE A 196 4.33 3.00 -8.67
N SER A 197 5.28 3.78 -8.15
CA SER A 197 5.39 5.22 -8.46
C SER A 197 5.59 5.49 -9.96
N GLU A 198 6.38 4.69 -10.66
CA GLU A 198 6.57 4.79 -12.12
C GLU A 198 5.27 4.45 -12.87
N GLY A 199 4.54 3.41 -12.44
CA GLY A 199 3.21 3.10 -12.97
C GLY A 199 2.22 4.25 -12.76
N VAL A 200 2.22 4.86 -11.57
CA VAL A 200 1.39 6.05 -11.25
C VAL A 200 1.77 7.24 -12.14
N LEU A 201 3.07 7.50 -12.38
CA LEU A 201 3.52 8.58 -13.27
C LEU A 201 3.01 8.39 -14.71
N ARG A 202 2.97 7.15 -15.22
CA ARG A 202 2.40 6.87 -16.55
C ARG A 202 0.90 7.15 -16.60
N LEU A 203 0.16 6.81 -15.56
CA LEU A 203 -1.27 7.14 -15.46
C LEU A 203 -1.47 8.65 -15.31
N ALA A 204 -0.65 9.32 -14.50
CA ALA A 204 -0.68 10.78 -14.32
C ALA A 204 -0.45 11.54 -15.63
N ALA A 205 0.50 11.11 -16.45
CA ALA A 205 0.75 11.69 -17.78
C ALA A 205 -0.47 11.60 -18.72
N ARG A 206 -1.41 10.69 -18.44
CA ARG A 206 -2.67 10.50 -19.18
C ARG A 206 -3.87 11.14 -18.49
N GLY A 207 -3.68 11.82 -17.35
CA GLY A 207 -4.75 12.38 -16.55
C GLY A 207 -5.62 11.31 -15.84
N LEU A 208 -5.11 10.08 -15.65
CA LEU A 208 -5.85 8.94 -15.11
C LEU A 208 -5.50 8.62 -13.64
N ALA A 209 -4.65 9.41 -13.00
CA ALA A 209 -4.27 9.28 -11.60
C ALA A 209 -4.84 10.45 -10.79
N ALA A 210 -5.73 10.16 -9.84
CA ALA A 210 -6.36 11.11 -8.94
C ALA A 210 -5.92 10.89 -7.49
N THR A 211 -6.33 11.79 -6.60
CA THR A 211 -6.04 11.70 -5.17
C THR A 211 -7.31 11.82 -4.35
N TYR A 212 -7.24 11.28 -3.14
CA TYR A 212 -8.21 11.44 -2.07
C TYR A 212 -7.47 11.92 -0.81
N ASP A 213 -7.84 13.06 -0.26
CA ASP A 213 -7.22 13.62 0.94
C ASP A 213 -7.76 12.93 2.20
N ILE A 214 -6.89 12.35 3.00
CA ILE A 214 -7.28 11.66 4.23
C ILE A 214 -7.68 12.61 5.37
N GLY A 215 -7.41 13.92 5.25
CA GLY A 215 -7.61 14.89 6.33
C GLY A 215 -6.74 14.58 7.54
N ASP A 216 -7.34 14.62 8.75
CA ASP A 216 -6.60 14.39 10.00
C ASP A 216 -6.50 12.91 10.41
N ARG A 217 -6.93 11.99 9.55
CA ARG A 217 -6.92 10.55 9.86
C ARG A 217 -5.51 10.02 10.02
N PHE A 218 -5.41 9.02 10.87
CA PHE A 218 -4.15 8.37 11.20
C PHE A 218 -3.66 7.46 10.09
N TRP A 219 -2.36 7.51 9.84
CA TRP A 219 -1.60 6.51 9.11
C TRP A 219 -0.13 6.53 9.52
N ILE A 220 0.57 5.42 9.37
CA ILE A 220 2.03 5.31 9.56
C ILE A 220 2.59 4.15 8.73
N ASP A 221 3.75 4.36 8.11
CA ASP A 221 4.60 3.30 7.57
C ASP A 221 5.57 2.80 8.66
N VAL A 222 5.55 1.51 8.94
CA VAL A 222 6.39 0.89 9.98
C VAL A 222 7.60 0.25 9.33
N ASP A 223 8.55 1.06 8.92
CA ASP A 223 9.72 0.64 8.14
C ASP A 223 10.99 0.41 8.98
N ASP A 224 11.07 1.02 10.17
CA ASP A 224 12.22 0.95 11.07
C ASP A 224 11.82 0.87 12.55
N ALA A 225 12.81 0.75 13.43
CA ALA A 225 12.59 0.66 14.87
C ALA A 225 11.96 1.93 15.47
N ALA A 226 12.23 3.12 14.91
CA ALA A 226 11.64 4.37 15.37
C ALA A 226 10.16 4.46 14.99
N ALA A 227 9.79 4.07 13.75
CA ALA A 227 8.41 3.97 13.31
C ALA A 227 7.64 2.92 14.11
N LEU A 228 8.28 1.76 14.38
CA LEU A 228 7.70 0.72 15.23
C LEU A 228 7.39 1.24 16.63
N ASN A 229 8.35 1.94 17.27
CA ASN A 229 8.12 2.52 18.59
C ASN A 229 7.00 3.59 18.56
N ARG A 230 6.90 4.42 17.51
CA ARG A 230 5.77 5.34 17.34
C ARG A 230 4.45 4.55 17.25
N ALA A 231 4.39 3.50 16.42
CA ALA A 231 3.20 2.67 16.23
C ALA A 231 2.73 1.98 17.53
N GLU A 232 3.66 1.50 18.37
CA GLU A 232 3.36 0.90 19.68
C GLU A 232 2.69 1.90 20.65
N ASN A 233 3.12 3.16 20.62
CA ASN A 233 2.71 4.19 21.57
C ASN A 233 1.52 5.03 21.11
N ILE A 234 0.94 4.79 19.93
CA ILE A 234 -0.24 5.52 19.48
C ILE A 234 -1.44 5.18 20.39
N GLN A 235 -2.00 6.21 21.03
CA GLN A 235 -3.31 6.10 21.65
C GLN A 235 -4.37 6.19 20.56
N VAL A 236 -4.87 5.03 20.07
CA VAL A 236 -6.08 5.03 19.24
C VAL A 236 -7.23 5.40 20.16
N CYS A 237 -7.73 6.63 20.06
CA CYS A 237 -9.04 6.97 20.61
C CYS A 237 -10.06 6.05 19.92
N LYS A 238 -10.59 5.11 20.72
CA LYS A 238 -11.70 4.24 20.31
C LYS A 238 -13.00 5.04 20.30
#